data_bac452633d7da6a5572e44514ab6fd23
#
_entry.id   bac452633d7da6a5572e44514ab6fd23
#
_cell.length_a   1.000
_cell.length_b   1.000
_cell.length_c   1.000
_cell.angle_alpha   90.00
_cell.angle_beta   90.00
_cell.angle_gamma   90.00
#
_symmetry.space_group_name_H-M   'P 1'
#
loop_
_entity.id
_entity.type
_entity.pdbx_description
1 polymer ?
#
loop_
_entity_poly.entity_id
_entity_poly.type
_entity_poly.pdbx_seq_one_letter_code
_entity_poly.pdbx_strand_id
1 'polypeptide(L)'
;ADGIHAEMLEEGNVILAKPSDTMQPQPFRIYKITTPIDGKLEVQARHISYQLNFITVSPFSVTGCVGAMQGLKSHAASDCPFSVWTDVASSAMFTVSVPASFRNCLGGMDGSVLDTFGGEFEWDRYTVKFHRARGADHNVHIVYGKNLTDFKMEKSIENTITGVHPYWVDNETQAVMELPEKVVMVSRK
;
A
#
# COMPACT_ATOMS: atom_id res chain seq x y z
N ALA A 1 26.06 1.53 25.09
CA ALA A 1 25.68 0.19 24.69
C ALA A 1 26.62 -0.23 23.59
N ASP A 2 27.57 -1.09 23.92
CA ASP A 2 28.47 -1.68 22.97
C ASP A 2 27.65 -2.57 22.06
N GLY A 3 27.20 -2.02 20.94
CA GLY A 3 26.41 -2.74 19.95
C GLY A 3 27.27 -3.79 19.31
N ILE A 4 27.19 -5.00 19.80
CA ILE A 4 27.93 -6.19 19.38
C ILE A 4 27.86 -6.46 17.87
N HIS A 5 27.05 -5.69 17.13
CA HIS A 5 26.80 -5.88 15.68
C HIS A 5 26.65 -4.55 14.92
N ALA A 6 27.23 -3.46 15.42
CA ALA A 6 27.14 -2.16 14.74
C ALA A 6 27.76 -2.22 13.34
N GLU A 7 28.79 -3.05 13.14
CA GLU A 7 29.42 -3.31 11.84
C GLU A 7 28.53 -4.05 10.85
N MET A 8 27.43 -4.68 11.32
CA MET A 8 26.45 -5.33 10.45
C MET A 8 25.33 -4.38 9.99
N LEU A 9 25.30 -3.17 10.53
CA LEU A 9 24.33 -2.16 10.14
C LEU A 9 24.84 -1.42 8.90
N GLU A 10 24.51 -1.95 7.74
CA GLU A 10 24.85 -1.40 6.43
C GLU A 10 23.58 -1.25 5.59
N GLU A 11 23.56 -0.29 4.65
CA GLU A 11 22.47 -0.16 3.70
C GLU A 11 22.32 -1.43 2.87
N GLY A 12 21.07 -1.88 2.72
CA GLY A 12 20.74 -3.14 2.04
C GLY A 12 20.63 -4.33 2.97
N ASN A 13 21.22 -4.32 4.15
CA ASN A 13 21.06 -5.38 5.13
C ASN A 13 19.65 -5.42 5.73
N VAL A 14 19.27 -6.58 6.24
CA VAL A 14 17.94 -6.80 6.83
C VAL A 14 18.07 -6.98 8.33
N ILE A 15 17.33 -6.18 9.06
CA ILE A 15 17.17 -6.31 10.51
C ILE A 15 15.82 -6.97 10.83
N LEU A 16 15.80 -7.78 11.87
CA LEU A 16 14.58 -8.32 12.44
C LEU A 16 14.16 -7.48 13.64
N ALA A 17 12.99 -6.88 13.58
CA ALA A 17 12.43 -6.10 14.66
C ALA A 17 11.00 -6.55 14.97
N LYS A 18 10.64 -6.47 16.24
CA LYS A 18 9.30 -6.79 16.72
C LYS A 18 8.45 -5.52 16.72
N PRO A 19 7.43 -5.38 15.83
CA PRO A 19 6.64 -4.16 15.73
C PRO A 19 5.74 -3.91 16.94
N SER A 20 5.32 -4.98 17.61
CA SER A 20 4.54 -4.94 18.85
C SER A 20 4.77 -6.21 19.67
N ASP A 21 4.36 -6.20 20.92
CA ASP A 21 4.54 -7.35 21.83
C ASP A 21 3.80 -8.61 21.36
N THR A 22 2.72 -8.43 20.60
CA THR A 22 1.88 -9.53 20.10
C THR A 22 2.32 -10.05 18.73
N MET A 23 3.18 -9.33 18.01
CA MET A 23 3.63 -9.73 16.67
C MET A 23 4.96 -10.49 16.72
N GLN A 24 5.13 -11.42 15.78
CA GLN A 24 6.43 -12.04 15.53
C GLN A 24 7.41 -11.03 14.92
N PRO A 25 8.73 -11.22 15.10
CA PRO A 25 9.72 -10.38 14.46
C PRO A 25 9.50 -10.29 12.95
N GLN A 26 9.54 -9.07 12.43
CA GLN A 26 9.38 -8.75 11.02
C GLN A 26 10.70 -8.28 10.42
N PRO A 27 10.99 -8.61 9.14
CA PRO A 27 12.20 -8.17 8.47
C PRO A 27 12.04 -6.74 7.92
N PHE A 28 13.03 -5.91 8.20
CA PHE A 28 13.13 -4.55 7.69
C PHE A 28 14.45 -4.37 6.97
N ARG A 29 14.42 -3.87 5.72
CA ARG A 29 15.62 -3.56 4.95
C ARG A 29 16.08 -2.15 5.26
N ILE A 30 17.33 -2.01 5.65
CA ILE A 30 17.99 -0.72 5.89
C ILE A 30 18.14 0.00 4.55
N TYR A 31 17.69 1.25 4.49
CA TYR A 31 17.82 2.09 3.30
C TYR A 31 18.59 3.38 3.55
N LYS A 32 18.81 3.73 4.82
CA LYS A 32 19.59 4.92 5.19
C LYS A 32 20.19 4.74 6.57
N ILE A 33 21.45 5.15 6.68
CA ILE A 33 22.17 5.24 7.96
C ILE A 33 22.73 6.65 8.09
N THR A 34 22.53 7.25 9.26
CA THR A 34 23.09 8.56 9.60
C THR A 34 23.97 8.40 10.82
N THR A 35 25.21 8.85 10.73
CA THR A 35 26.20 8.82 11.82
C THR A 35 26.49 10.26 12.25
N PRO A 36 25.78 10.80 13.23
CA PRO A 36 26.08 12.12 13.76
C PRO A 36 27.35 12.12 14.61
N ILE A 37 27.91 13.32 14.87
CA ILE A 37 29.16 13.52 15.61
C ILE A 37 29.06 13.01 17.08
N ASP A 38 27.85 12.95 17.63
CA ASP A 38 27.60 12.46 18.99
C ASP A 38 27.71 10.94 19.15
N GLY A 39 28.02 10.22 18.08
CA GLY A 39 28.24 8.78 18.08
C GLY A 39 26.96 7.93 18.15
N LYS A 40 25.77 8.53 18.05
CA LYS A 40 24.51 7.80 17.95
C LYS A 40 24.21 7.44 16.50
N LEU A 41 24.20 6.15 16.20
CA LEU A 41 23.82 5.67 14.87
C LEU A 41 22.30 5.71 14.70
N GLU A 42 21.82 6.45 13.71
CA GLU A 42 20.40 6.45 13.34
C GLU A 42 20.21 5.56 12.10
N VAL A 43 19.42 4.50 12.24
CA VAL A 43 19.12 3.53 11.18
C VAL A 43 17.68 3.66 10.74
N GLN A 44 17.46 3.91 9.46
CA GLN A 44 16.13 3.94 8.86
C GLN A 44 15.94 2.71 7.98
N ALA A 45 14.90 1.94 8.29
CA ALA A 45 14.59 0.70 7.57
C ALA A 45 13.10 0.61 7.23
N ARG A 46 12.78 -0.03 6.11
CA ARG A 46 11.40 -0.29 5.67
C ARG A 46 11.10 -1.77 5.74
N HIS A 47 9.86 -2.10 6.11
CA HIS A 47 9.41 -3.50 6.08
C HIS A 47 9.69 -4.13 4.71
N ILE A 48 10.06 -5.40 4.70
CA ILE A 48 10.50 -6.10 3.48
C ILE A 48 9.47 -6.06 2.36
N SER A 49 8.17 -5.95 2.68
CA SER A 49 7.09 -5.83 1.70
C SER A 49 7.21 -4.64 0.75
N TYR A 50 8.00 -3.62 1.11
CA TYR A 50 8.27 -2.51 0.19
C TYR A 50 9.08 -2.91 -1.04
N GLN A 51 9.73 -4.09 -1.03
CA GLN A 51 10.39 -4.64 -2.21
C GLN A 51 9.42 -4.96 -3.34
N LEU A 52 8.14 -5.20 -3.03
CA LEU A 52 7.08 -5.39 -4.02
C LEU A 52 6.88 -4.18 -4.95
N ASN A 53 7.38 -3.00 -4.59
CA ASN A 53 7.39 -1.84 -5.48
C ASN A 53 8.32 -2.02 -6.69
N PHE A 54 9.35 -2.85 -6.56
CA PHE A 54 10.38 -3.08 -7.56
C PHE A 54 10.18 -4.36 -8.38
N ILE A 55 9.15 -5.14 -8.07
CA ILE A 55 8.75 -6.33 -8.81
C ILE A 55 7.61 -5.91 -9.75
N THR A 56 7.86 -5.95 -11.04
CA THR A 56 6.86 -5.66 -12.07
C THR A 56 6.04 -6.90 -12.36
N VAL A 57 4.73 -6.74 -12.54
CA VAL A 57 3.79 -7.80 -12.93
C VAL A 57 3.38 -7.55 -14.39
N SER A 58 3.48 -8.59 -15.21
CA SER A 58 3.03 -8.58 -16.60
C SER A 58 1.49 -8.61 -16.70
N PRO A 59 0.91 -8.13 -17.80
CA PRO A 59 -0.55 -8.13 -17.99
C PRO A 59 -1.16 -9.53 -17.93
N PHE A 60 -2.29 -9.64 -17.23
CA PHE A 60 -3.11 -10.85 -17.18
C PHE A 60 -4.52 -10.54 -16.72
N SER A 61 -5.44 -11.48 -16.92
CA SER A 61 -6.82 -11.41 -16.42
C SER A 61 -7.20 -12.76 -15.79
N VAL A 62 -7.95 -12.70 -14.70
CA VAL A 62 -8.38 -13.90 -13.97
C VAL A 62 -9.65 -13.60 -13.18
N THR A 63 -10.43 -14.62 -12.89
CA THR A 63 -11.62 -14.54 -12.05
C THR A 63 -11.28 -14.95 -10.61
N GLY A 64 -11.77 -14.15 -9.66
CA GLY A 64 -11.67 -14.44 -8.23
C GLY A 64 -10.40 -13.96 -7.55
N CYS A 65 -10.54 -13.66 -6.25
CA CYS A 65 -9.45 -13.09 -5.46
C CYS A 65 -8.25 -14.05 -5.30
N VAL A 66 -8.51 -15.33 -5.10
CA VAL A 66 -7.45 -16.36 -5.03
C VAL A 66 -6.64 -16.38 -6.32
N GLY A 67 -7.35 -16.38 -7.47
CA GLY A 67 -6.72 -16.32 -8.79
C GLY A 67 -5.92 -15.04 -8.98
N ALA A 68 -6.45 -13.90 -8.56
CA ALA A 68 -5.76 -12.61 -8.63
C ALA A 68 -4.44 -12.62 -7.83
N MET A 69 -4.48 -13.05 -6.58
CA MET A 69 -3.29 -13.12 -5.72
C MET A 69 -2.23 -14.07 -6.29
N GLN A 70 -2.63 -15.26 -6.75
CA GLN A 70 -1.72 -16.23 -7.39
C GLN A 70 -1.21 -15.73 -8.74
N GLY A 71 -2.08 -15.09 -9.52
CA GLY A 71 -1.76 -14.48 -10.81
C GLY A 71 -0.68 -13.39 -10.69
N LEU A 72 -0.77 -12.53 -9.70
CA LEU A 72 0.27 -11.53 -9.42
C LEU A 72 1.65 -12.16 -9.22
N LYS A 73 1.70 -13.28 -8.49
CA LYS A 73 2.96 -14.01 -8.27
C LYS A 73 3.46 -14.68 -9.54
N SER A 74 2.60 -15.39 -10.27
CA SER A 74 2.99 -16.15 -11.47
C SER A 74 3.35 -15.28 -12.67
N HIS A 75 2.84 -14.03 -12.72
CA HIS A 75 3.16 -13.06 -13.77
C HIS A 75 4.18 -12.00 -13.34
N ALA A 76 4.85 -12.22 -12.18
CA ALA A 76 5.98 -11.39 -11.79
C ALA A 76 7.11 -11.52 -12.81
N ALA A 77 7.60 -10.41 -13.33
CA ALA A 77 8.65 -10.35 -14.37
C ALA A 77 10.05 -10.70 -13.83
N SER A 78 10.22 -10.76 -12.52
CA SER A 78 11.44 -11.14 -11.84
C SER A 78 11.14 -12.11 -10.69
N ASP A 79 12.16 -12.69 -10.10
CA ASP A 79 11.99 -13.54 -8.93
C ASP A 79 11.23 -12.82 -7.80
N CYS A 80 10.18 -13.49 -7.32
CA CYS A 80 9.30 -12.97 -6.27
C CYS A 80 9.37 -13.89 -5.05
N PRO A 81 10.14 -13.52 -4.03
CA PRO A 81 10.30 -14.34 -2.83
C PRO A 81 9.08 -14.35 -1.93
N PHE A 82 8.03 -13.58 -2.28
CA PHE A 82 6.83 -13.46 -1.48
C PHE A 82 5.85 -14.62 -1.74
N SER A 83 5.24 -15.09 -0.68
CA SER A 83 4.06 -15.95 -0.73
C SER A 83 2.79 -15.08 -0.65
N VAL A 84 1.71 -15.59 -1.20
CA VAL A 84 0.42 -14.92 -1.21
C VAL A 84 -0.65 -15.83 -0.60
N TRP A 85 -1.58 -15.24 0.13
CA TRP A 85 -2.70 -15.94 0.73
C TRP A 85 -3.93 -15.02 0.82
N THR A 86 -5.14 -15.58 0.71
CA THR A 86 -6.40 -14.85 0.91
C THR A 86 -7.50 -15.80 1.37
N ASP A 87 -8.42 -15.29 2.18
CA ASP A 87 -9.69 -15.90 2.55
C ASP A 87 -10.89 -15.22 1.85
N VAL A 88 -10.63 -14.27 0.96
CA VAL A 88 -11.68 -13.57 0.23
C VAL A 88 -12.25 -14.46 -0.86
N ALA A 89 -13.48 -14.90 -0.66
CA ALA A 89 -14.25 -15.63 -1.67
C ALA A 89 -15.01 -14.61 -2.56
N SER A 90 -14.55 -14.44 -3.79
CA SER A 90 -15.16 -13.56 -4.78
C SER A 90 -14.97 -14.13 -6.17
N SER A 91 -15.94 -13.90 -7.05
CA SER A 91 -15.91 -14.25 -8.47
C SER A 91 -15.74 -13.04 -9.38
N ALA A 92 -15.44 -11.86 -8.84
CA ALA A 92 -15.16 -10.67 -9.64
C ALA A 92 -13.94 -10.90 -10.54
N MET A 93 -13.94 -10.28 -11.73
CA MET A 93 -12.81 -10.31 -12.64
C MET A 93 -11.75 -9.32 -12.19
N PHE A 94 -10.51 -9.75 -12.19
CA PHE A 94 -9.34 -8.94 -11.94
C PHE A 94 -8.46 -8.87 -13.18
N THR A 95 -8.00 -7.69 -13.55
CA THR A 95 -7.21 -7.48 -14.76
C THR A 95 -6.05 -6.51 -14.49
N VAL A 96 -4.86 -6.94 -14.87
CA VAL A 96 -3.69 -6.05 -15.02
C VAL A 96 -3.54 -5.83 -16.52
N SER A 97 -3.90 -4.64 -17.01
CA SER A 97 -3.92 -4.32 -18.46
C SER A 97 -2.57 -3.86 -18.99
N VAL A 98 -1.75 -3.24 -18.14
CA VAL A 98 -0.39 -2.79 -18.44
C VAL A 98 0.57 -3.22 -17.35
N PRO A 99 1.86 -3.40 -17.65
CA PRO A 99 2.83 -3.73 -16.62
C PRO A 99 2.82 -2.71 -15.47
N ALA A 100 2.69 -3.20 -14.25
CA ALA A 100 2.64 -2.36 -13.05
C ALA A 100 3.43 -3.01 -11.91
N SER A 101 3.82 -2.23 -10.88
CA SER A 101 4.47 -2.83 -9.73
C SER A 101 3.50 -3.74 -8.98
N PHE A 102 4.03 -4.84 -8.42
CA PHE A 102 3.23 -5.77 -7.64
C PHE A 102 2.46 -5.07 -6.53
N ARG A 103 3.10 -4.11 -5.86
CA ARG A 103 2.46 -3.35 -4.79
C ARG A 103 1.30 -2.48 -5.28
N ASN A 104 1.43 -1.84 -6.44
CA ASN A 104 0.34 -1.06 -7.04
C ASN A 104 -0.83 -1.96 -7.42
N CYS A 105 -0.54 -3.16 -7.96
CA CYS A 105 -1.59 -4.15 -8.26
C CYS A 105 -2.31 -4.62 -7.00
N LEU A 106 -1.66 -4.64 -5.83
CA LEU A 106 -2.33 -4.97 -4.56
C LEU A 106 -3.26 -3.84 -4.09
N GLY A 107 -2.79 -2.58 -4.08
CA GLY A 107 -3.59 -1.47 -3.57
C GLY A 107 -2.90 -0.12 -3.78
N GLY A 108 -2.81 0.36 -4.99
CA GLY A 108 -2.18 1.64 -5.31
C GLY A 108 -2.60 2.21 -6.66
N MET A 109 -3.54 1.54 -7.32
CA MET A 109 -4.10 1.94 -8.61
C MET A 109 -5.56 1.51 -8.69
N ASP A 110 -6.32 2.13 -9.57
CA ASP A 110 -7.69 1.73 -9.89
C ASP A 110 -7.69 0.29 -10.43
N GLY A 111 -8.67 -0.51 -10.02
CA GLY A 111 -8.76 -1.92 -10.36
C GLY A 111 -7.74 -2.82 -9.65
N SER A 112 -7.03 -2.32 -8.62
CA SER A 112 -6.18 -3.14 -7.76
C SER A 112 -6.97 -4.23 -7.01
N VAL A 113 -6.25 -5.17 -6.39
CA VAL A 113 -6.88 -6.23 -5.57
C VAL A 113 -7.77 -5.61 -4.48
N LEU A 114 -7.28 -4.57 -3.81
CA LEU A 114 -8.04 -3.88 -2.77
C LEU A 114 -9.29 -3.20 -3.31
N ASP A 115 -9.17 -2.54 -4.46
CA ASP A 115 -10.26 -1.83 -5.13
C ASP A 115 -11.33 -2.81 -5.66
N THR A 116 -10.90 -3.92 -6.24
CA THR A 116 -11.77 -4.92 -6.86
C THR A 116 -12.53 -5.77 -5.83
N PHE A 117 -11.87 -6.17 -4.76
CA PHE A 117 -12.42 -7.19 -3.85
C PHE A 117 -12.81 -6.64 -2.47
N GLY A 118 -12.32 -5.45 -2.10
CA GLY A 118 -12.38 -4.98 -0.72
C GLY A 118 -11.58 -5.88 0.23
N GLY A 119 -11.36 -5.47 1.45
CA GLY A 119 -10.63 -6.28 2.43
C GLY A 119 -9.46 -5.56 3.08
N GLU A 120 -8.60 -6.32 3.75
CA GLU A 120 -7.51 -5.78 4.56
C GLU A 120 -6.23 -6.59 4.38
N PHE A 121 -5.08 -5.88 4.24
CA PHE A 121 -3.79 -6.54 4.12
C PHE A 121 -3.16 -6.82 5.48
N GLU A 122 -2.52 -7.98 5.58
CA GLU A 122 -1.54 -8.32 6.60
C GLU A 122 -0.20 -8.63 5.96
N TRP A 123 0.83 -7.97 6.44
CA TRP A 123 2.21 -8.16 6.01
C TRP A 123 2.93 -8.99 7.06
N ASP A 124 3.13 -10.27 6.78
CA ASP A 124 3.82 -11.20 7.68
C ASP A 124 5.10 -11.70 7.02
N ARG A 125 6.18 -11.04 7.34
CA ARG A 125 7.49 -11.35 6.73
C ARG A 125 7.41 -11.31 5.20
N TYR A 126 7.67 -12.44 4.54
CA TYR A 126 7.56 -12.59 3.08
C TYR A 126 6.19 -13.14 2.65
N THR A 127 5.17 -13.03 3.47
CA THR A 127 3.81 -13.44 3.11
C THR A 127 2.88 -12.24 3.04
N VAL A 128 2.24 -12.07 1.89
CA VAL A 128 1.16 -11.10 1.69
C VAL A 128 -0.15 -11.84 1.95
N LYS A 129 -0.81 -11.51 3.05
CA LYS A 129 -2.13 -12.06 3.37
C LYS A 129 -3.18 -11.00 3.09
N PHE A 130 -4.21 -11.37 2.37
CA PHE A 130 -5.35 -10.51 2.07
C PHE A 130 -6.61 -11.09 2.68
N HIS A 131 -7.09 -10.45 3.73
CA HIS A 131 -8.21 -10.89 4.53
C HIS A 131 -9.50 -10.19 4.09
N ARG A 132 -10.63 -10.89 4.22
CA ARG A 132 -11.94 -10.26 4.10
C ARG A 132 -12.15 -9.18 5.16
N ALA A 133 -11.75 -9.46 6.39
CA ALA A 133 -11.73 -8.54 7.51
C ALA A 133 -10.73 -9.03 8.56
N ARG A 134 -10.07 -8.11 9.24
CA ARG A 134 -9.16 -8.39 10.35
C ARG A 134 -9.71 -7.80 11.64
N GLY A 135 -9.22 -8.35 12.74
CA GLY A 135 -9.64 -7.91 14.06
C GLY A 135 -10.94 -8.54 14.51
N ALA A 136 -11.36 -8.12 15.67
CA ALA A 136 -12.63 -8.50 16.27
C ALA A 136 -13.26 -7.27 16.91
N ASP A 137 -14.58 -7.27 17.02
CA ASP A 137 -15.29 -6.27 17.80
C ASP A 137 -15.07 -6.59 19.30
N HIS A 138 -14.26 -5.76 19.94
CA HIS A 138 -13.91 -5.94 21.35
C HIS A 138 -14.80 -5.13 22.30
N ASN A 139 -15.86 -4.49 21.81
CA ASN A 139 -16.77 -3.66 22.59
C ASN A 139 -16.03 -2.63 23.48
N VAL A 140 -14.96 -2.02 22.91
CA VAL A 140 -14.15 -1.04 23.60
C VAL A 140 -14.74 0.35 23.38
N HIS A 141 -15.12 1.02 24.46
CA HIS A 141 -15.53 2.43 24.43
C HIS A 141 -14.33 3.34 24.63
N ILE A 142 -14.09 4.23 23.67
CA ILE A 142 -13.07 5.28 23.80
C ILE A 142 -13.73 6.48 24.50
N VAL A 143 -13.24 6.81 25.67
CA VAL A 143 -13.81 7.87 26.54
C VAL A 143 -12.70 8.83 26.94
N TYR A 144 -12.94 10.15 26.73
CA TYR A 144 -12.02 11.18 27.16
C TYR A 144 -11.81 11.15 28.69
N GLY A 145 -10.57 11.28 29.13
CA GLY A 145 -10.19 11.23 30.53
C GLY A 145 -10.13 9.80 31.12
N LYS A 146 -10.45 8.76 30.35
CA LYS A 146 -10.35 7.36 30.75
C LYS A 146 -9.27 6.60 29.98
N ASN A 147 -9.43 6.50 28.66
CA ASN A 147 -8.49 5.83 27.77
C ASN A 147 -8.16 6.66 26.51
N LEU A 148 -8.68 7.89 26.43
CA LEU A 148 -8.30 8.90 25.45
C LEU A 148 -7.68 10.09 26.21
N THR A 149 -6.40 10.33 26.03
CA THR A 149 -5.65 11.39 26.73
C THR A 149 -5.56 12.65 25.87
N ASP A 150 -5.58 12.51 24.54
CA ASP A 150 -5.51 13.62 23.62
C ASP A 150 -6.30 13.30 22.32
N PHE A 151 -6.93 14.32 21.77
CA PHE A 151 -7.65 14.23 20.50
C PHE A 151 -7.51 15.54 19.71
N LYS A 152 -6.90 15.47 18.54
CA LYS A 152 -6.83 16.58 17.59
C LYS A 152 -7.68 16.25 16.36
N MET A 153 -8.61 17.10 16.03
CA MET A 153 -9.36 17.05 14.77
C MET A 153 -8.93 18.22 13.89
N GLU A 154 -8.46 17.91 12.69
CA GLU A 154 -8.10 18.91 11.69
C GLU A 154 -9.08 18.81 10.50
N LYS A 155 -9.69 19.92 10.13
CA LYS A 155 -10.55 20.02 8.94
C LYS A 155 -9.88 20.98 7.97
N SER A 156 -9.58 20.50 6.77
CA SER A 156 -9.04 21.34 5.69
C SER A 156 -9.91 21.21 4.44
N ILE A 157 -10.11 22.32 3.77
CA ILE A 157 -10.76 22.40 2.45
C ILE A 157 -9.75 22.77 1.36
N GLU A 158 -8.48 22.84 1.69
CA GLU A 158 -7.41 23.33 0.81
C GLU A 158 -7.35 22.59 -0.53
N ASN A 159 -7.58 21.28 -0.52
CA ASN A 159 -7.56 20.43 -1.71
C ASN A 159 -8.96 19.98 -2.14
N THR A 160 -10.01 20.66 -1.70
CA THR A 160 -11.39 20.31 -2.07
C THR A 160 -11.74 20.90 -3.42
N ILE A 161 -11.89 20.06 -4.42
CA ILE A 161 -12.37 20.46 -5.74
C ILE A 161 -13.89 20.46 -5.72
N THR A 162 -14.50 21.61 -6.04
CA THR A 162 -15.96 21.77 -6.07
C THR A 162 -16.52 21.78 -7.49
N GLY A 163 -15.66 21.89 -8.49
CA GLY A 163 -16.05 21.84 -9.89
C GLY A 163 -14.86 21.52 -10.79
N VAL A 164 -15.13 21.01 -11.96
CA VAL A 164 -14.14 20.71 -12.98
C VAL A 164 -14.55 21.36 -14.28
N HIS A 165 -13.56 21.84 -15.05
CA HIS A 165 -13.74 22.30 -16.41
C HIS A 165 -13.29 21.20 -17.37
N PRO A 166 -14.20 20.35 -17.87
CA PRO A 166 -13.85 19.27 -18.78
C PRO A 166 -13.57 19.81 -20.16
N TYR A 167 -12.45 19.44 -20.73
CA TYR A 167 -12.10 19.72 -22.11
C TYR A 167 -11.41 18.51 -22.73
N TRP A 168 -11.42 18.45 -24.02
CA TRP A 168 -10.73 17.42 -24.80
C TRP A 168 -9.93 18.09 -25.92
N VAL A 169 -8.77 17.55 -26.21
CA VAL A 169 -7.92 18.01 -27.29
C VAL A 169 -7.94 16.95 -28.39
N ASP A 170 -8.35 17.35 -29.59
CA ASP A 170 -8.28 16.49 -30.76
C ASP A 170 -6.82 16.25 -31.14
N ASN A 171 -6.43 14.97 -31.25
CA ASN A 171 -5.03 14.61 -31.47
C ASN A 171 -4.52 14.93 -32.88
N GLU A 172 -5.42 15.05 -33.86
CA GLU A 172 -5.06 15.32 -35.26
C GLU A 172 -5.02 16.82 -35.55
N THR A 173 -6.03 17.54 -35.09
CA THR A 173 -6.19 18.98 -35.35
C THR A 173 -5.63 19.87 -34.27
N GLN A 174 -5.31 19.34 -33.08
CA GLN A 174 -4.94 20.08 -31.87
C GLN A 174 -6.01 21.08 -31.42
N ALA A 175 -7.24 20.95 -31.92
CA ALA A 175 -8.35 21.76 -31.51
C ALA A 175 -8.82 21.40 -30.08
N VAL A 176 -9.04 22.43 -29.28
CA VAL A 176 -9.60 22.25 -27.92
C VAL A 176 -11.12 22.29 -28.03
N MET A 177 -11.77 21.24 -27.52
CA MET A 177 -13.23 21.14 -27.46
C MET A 177 -13.67 21.14 -26.01
N GLU A 178 -14.62 22.02 -25.70
CA GLU A 178 -15.21 22.14 -24.36
C GLU A 178 -16.65 21.62 -24.38
N LEU A 179 -17.12 21.15 -23.23
CA LEU A 179 -18.56 20.88 -23.06
C LEU A 179 -19.36 22.18 -23.06
N PRO A 180 -20.66 22.17 -23.46
CA PRO A 180 -21.55 23.32 -23.34
C PRO A 180 -21.60 23.89 -21.93
N GLU A 181 -21.64 22.99 -20.92
CA GLU A 181 -21.46 23.33 -19.51
C GLU A 181 -19.96 23.47 -19.22
N LYS A 182 -19.44 24.67 -19.35
CA LYS A 182 -18.01 24.95 -19.13
C LYS A 182 -17.49 24.50 -17.76
N VAL A 183 -18.35 24.43 -16.76
CA VAL A 183 -17.99 23.98 -15.40
C VAL A 183 -19.04 23.01 -14.89
N VAL A 184 -18.63 21.79 -14.62
CA VAL A 184 -19.45 20.79 -13.95
C VAL A 184 -19.19 20.85 -12.44
N MET A 185 -20.22 21.23 -11.67
CA MET A 185 -20.13 21.36 -10.23
C MET A 185 -20.47 20.04 -9.53
N VAL A 186 -19.72 19.70 -8.49
CA VAL A 186 -20.07 18.57 -7.62
C VAL A 186 -21.15 19.04 -6.66
N SER A 187 -22.34 18.42 -6.74
CA SER A 187 -23.43 18.67 -5.79
C SER A 187 -23.00 18.10 -4.42
N ARG A 188 -22.90 18.98 -3.41
CA ARG A 188 -22.78 18.52 -2.02
C ARG A 188 -24.13 17.90 -1.60
N LYS A 189 -24.13 16.63 -1.26
CA LYS A 189 -25.20 16.01 -0.47
C LYS A 189 -25.00 16.34 1.00
#